data_8e177689eb81978199d8d33a8a336e70
#
_entry.id   8e177689eb81978199d8d33a8a336e70
#
_cell.length_a   1.000
_cell.length_b   1.000
_cell.length_c   1.000
_cell.angle_alpha   90.00
_cell.angle_beta   90.00
_cell.angle_gamma   90.00
#
_symmetry.space_group_name_H-M   'P 1'
#
loop_
_entity.id
_entity.type
_entity.pdbx_description
1 polymer ?
#
loop_
_entity_poly.entity_id
_entity_poly.type
_entity_poly.pdbx_seq_one_letter_code
_entity_poly.pdbx_strand_id
1 'polypeptide(L)' 'MHDVQDAIQRVTTGTRSVDLTPQPPHIRRMQHELIREAQLISHSYGREPYRRVRIYRE' A
#
# COMPACT_ATOMS: atom_id res chain seq x y z
N MET A 1 6.17 -8.96 -6.86
CA MET A 1 6.03 -7.49 -6.75
C MET A 1 4.58 -7.11 -7.00
N HIS A 2 3.99 -6.32 -6.10
CA HIS A 2 2.62 -5.87 -6.24
C HIS A 2 2.60 -4.38 -6.55
N ASP A 3 1.87 -3.96 -7.57
CA ASP A 3 1.58 -2.55 -7.72
C ASP A 3 0.37 -2.21 -6.84
N VAL A 4 0.06 -0.91 -6.73
CA VAL A 4 -0.96 -0.46 -5.80
C VAL A 4 -2.36 -0.97 -6.19
N GLN A 5 -2.67 -1.03 -7.48
CA GLN A 5 -4.00 -1.46 -7.92
C GLN A 5 -4.20 -2.95 -7.65
N ASP A 6 -3.20 -3.78 -7.94
CA ASP A 6 -3.24 -5.21 -7.65
C ASP A 6 -3.40 -5.45 -6.16
N ALA A 7 -2.64 -4.72 -5.34
CA ALA A 7 -2.69 -4.87 -3.88
C ALA A 7 -4.05 -4.45 -3.32
N ILE A 8 -4.62 -3.36 -3.83
CA ILE A 8 -5.96 -2.91 -3.43
C ILE A 8 -6.99 -4.00 -3.72
N GLN A 9 -6.92 -4.59 -4.91
CA GLN A 9 -7.84 -5.65 -5.28
C GLN A 9 -7.72 -6.87 -4.37
N ARG A 10 -6.49 -7.28 -4.06
CA ARG A 10 -6.25 -8.44 -3.18
C ARG A 10 -6.83 -8.21 -1.80
N VAL A 11 -6.61 -7.04 -1.22
CA VAL A 11 -7.14 -6.72 0.11
C VAL A 11 -8.66 -6.63 0.07
N THR A 12 -9.21 -6.03 -0.98
CA THR A 12 -10.66 -5.91 -1.15
C THR A 12 -11.34 -7.27 -1.24
N THR A 13 -10.69 -8.24 -1.88
CA THR A 13 -11.28 -9.56 -2.11
C THR A 13 -10.95 -10.59 -1.05
N GLY A 14 -10.22 -10.24 0.01
CA GLY A 14 -10.06 -11.14 1.13
C GLY A 14 -8.67 -11.26 1.74
N THR A 15 -7.61 -10.85 1.05
CA THR A 15 -6.27 -10.85 1.64
C THR A 15 -6.23 -9.85 2.79
N ARG A 16 -5.71 -10.24 3.95
CA ARG A 16 -5.72 -9.41 5.13
C ARG A 16 -4.88 -8.15 4.96
N SER A 17 -3.69 -8.31 4.43
CA SER A 17 -2.80 -7.18 4.19
C SER A 17 -1.81 -7.51 3.07
N VAL A 18 -1.30 -6.48 2.42
CA VAL A 18 -0.30 -6.62 1.36
C VAL A 18 0.74 -5.52 1.53
N ASP A 19 2.02 -5.89 1.46
CA ASP A 19 3.11 -4.92 1.43
C ASP A 19 3.43 -4.59 -0.02
N LEU A 20 3.50 -3.30 -0.32
CA LEU A 20 3.90 -2.84 -1.63
C LEU A 20 5.43 -2.85 -1.74
N THR A 21 5.94 -2.83 -2.98
CA THR A 21 7.36 -2.70 -3.22
C THR A 21 7.87 -1.37 -2.66
N PRO A 22 9.06 -1.33 -2.03
CA PRO A 22 9.62 -0.06 -1.55
C PRO A 22 9.71 0.97 -2.67
N GLN A 23 9.31 2.20 -2.36
CA GLN A 23 9.26 3.31 -3.30
C GLN A 23 9.72 4.59 -2.62
N PRO A 24 10.18 5.59 -3.40
CA PRO A 24 10.51 6.90 -2.84
C PRO A 24 9.29 7.59 -2.21
N PRO A 25 9.51 8.60 -1.35
CA PRO A 25 8.41 9.25 -0.64
C PRO A 25 7.30 9.79 -1.54
N HIS A 26 7.64 10.39 -2.68
CA HIS A 26 6.62 10.97 -3.56
C HIS A 26 5.72 9.90 -4.18
N ILE A 27 6.27 8.71 -4.45
CA ILE A 27 5.47 7.59 -4.96
C ILE A 27 4.60 7.02 -3.84
N ARG A 28 5.16 6.87 -2.64
CA ARG A 28 4.38 6.37 -1.49
C ARG A 28 3.19 7.28 -1.19
N ARG A 29 3.36 8.60 -1.35
CA ARG A 29 2.27 9.55 -1.16
C ARG A 29 1.14 9.29 -2.14
N MET A 30 1.46 9.05 -3.40
CA MET A 30 0.45 8.70 -4.40
C MET A 30 -0.25 7.39 -4.05
N GLN A 31 0.50 6.41 -3.58
CA GLN A 31 -0.06 5.12 -3.17
C GLN A 31 -1.05 5.29 -2.02
N HIS A 32 -0.70 6.11 -1.01
CA HIS A 32 -1.61 6.38 0.11
C HIS A 32 -2.91 7.01 -0.36
N GLU A 33 -2.86 7.92 -1.32
CA GLU A 33 -4.06 8.55 -1.84
C GLU A 33 -4.98 7.56 -2.54
N LEU A 34 -4.41 6.70 -3.39
CA LEU A 34 -5.18 5.69 -4.10
C LEU A 34 -5.82 4.70 -3.13
N ILE A 35 -5.09 4.32 -2.08
CA ILE A 35 -5.59 3.40 -1.06
C ILE A 35 -6.74 4.03 -0.29
N ARG A 36 -6.62 5.31 0.04
CA ARG A 36 -7.68 6.05 0.73
C ARG A 36 -8.93 6.13 -0.13
N GLU A 37 -8.79 6.38 -1.43
CA GLU A 37 -9.93 6.42 -2.35
C GLU A 37 -10.64 5.07 -2.41
N ALA A 38 -9.93 3.98 -2.19
CA ALA A 38 -10.50 2.64 -2.13
C ALA A 38 -11.10 2.33 -0.75
N GLN A 39 -11.05 3.29 0.20
CA GLN A 39 -11.56 3.15 1.56
C GLN A 39 -10.84 2.06 2.35
N LEU A 40 -9.55 1.90 2.08
CA LEU A 40 -8.69 0.99 2.82
C LEU A 40 -7.72 1.79 3.69
N ILE A 41 -6.99 1.08 4.55
CA ILE A 41 -6.02 1.69 5.45
C ILE A 41 -4.62 1.44 4.92
N SER A 42 -3.76 2.44 5.04
CA SER A 42 -2.36 2.30 4.64
C SER A 42 -1.44 2.92 5.66
N HIS A 43 -0.27 2.30 5.85
CA HIS A 43 0.80 2.83 6.68
C HIS A 43 2.13 2.54 6.00
N SER A 44 3.11 3.42 6.25
CA SER A 44 4.47 3.21 5.77
C SER A 44 5.31 2.58 6.87
N TYR A 45 6.13 1.59 6.50
CA TYR A 45 6.99 0.85 7.42
C TYR A 45 8.40 0.76 6.87
N GLY A 46 9.36 0.60 7.77
CA GLY A 46 10.74 0.38 7.41
C GLY A 46 11.54 1.66 7.28
N ARG A 47 12.80 1.54 6.87
CA ARG A 47 13.72 2.66 6.70
C ARG A 47 14.09 2.80 5.24
N GLU A 48 14.35 4.05 4.81
CA GLU A 48 14.89 4.27 3.47
C GLU A 48 16.20 3.51 3.28
N PRO A 49 16.48 2.96 2.10
CA PRO A 49 15.65 3.03 0.88
C PRO A 49 14.61 1.92 0.77
N TYR A 50 14.36 1.16 1.84
CA TYR A 50 13.47 0.00 1.82
C TYR A 50 12.11 0.29 2.45
N ARG A 51 11.81 1.57 2.71
CA ARG A 51 10.53 1.96 3.29
C ARG A 51 9.43 1.72 2.29
N ARG A 52 8.34 1.09 2.74
CA ARG A 52 7.25 0.64 1.88
C ARG A 52 5.90 0.86 2.54
N VAL A 53 4.86 0.82 1.73
CA VAL A 53 3.48 0.98 2.18
C VAL A 53 2.85 -0.39 2.39
N ARG A 54 2.11 -0.54 3.48
CA ARG A 54 1.29 -1.73 3.74
C ARG A 54 -0.16 -1.32 3.66
N ILE A 55 -0.96 -2.13 2.95
CA ILE A 55 -2.40 -1.93 2.79
C ILE A 55 -3.14 -2.97 3.62
N TYR A 56 -4.20 -2.56 4.33
CA TYR A 56 -5.04 -3.52 5.03
C TYR A 56 -6.44 -2.95 5.23
N ARG A 57 -7.37 -3.83 5.60
CA ARG A 57 -8.74 -3.46 5.93
C ARG A 57 -8.88 -3.23 7.44
N GLU A 58 -9.89 -2.47 7.80
CA GLU A 58 -10.28 -2.37 9.19
C GLU A 58 -10.68 -3.71 9.76
#